data_76f01ed6402909a1a1f6da662a8042f1
#
_entry.id   76f01ed6402909a1a1f6da662a8042f1
#
_cell.length_a   1.000
_cell.length_b   1.000
_cell.length_c   1.000
_cell.angle_alpha   90.00
_cell.angle_beta   90.00
_cell.angle_gamma   90.00
#
_symmetry.space_group_name_H-M   'P 1'
#
loop_
_entity.id
_entity.type
_entity.pdbx_description
1 polymer ?
#
loop_
_entity_poly.entity_id
_entity_poly.type
_entity_poly.pdbx_seq_one_letter_code
_entity_poly.pdbx_strand_id
1 'polypeptide(L)'
;MRANPDLREIRDLLQRSGTVAVVGLSDRPSRTSHAIAGALQSFGFKIFPVNPNLRGPVLGEEPYESIQHIPTPVDIVDVFRRSGKVMPVAEDAVAAGAKVLWLQSGVINEEAAAYAEEHGLTVVMDRCIKVDYATLVGVS
;
A
#
# COMPACT_ATOMS: atom_id res chain seq x y z
N MET A 1 9.76 -18.08 9.77
CA MET A 1 9.85 -16.96 8.80
C MET A 1 8.80 -17.14 7.72
N ARG A 2 7.97 -16.14 7.54
CA ARG A 2 6.94 -16.20 6.50
C ARG A 2 7.52 -15.99 5.11
N ALA A 3 6.83 -16.51 4.11
CA ALA A 3 7.16 -16.25 2.71
C ALA A 3 6.08 -15.36 2.10
N ASN A 4 6.47 -14.51 1.14
CA ASN A 4 5.51 -13.78 0.33
C ASN A 4 4.69 -14.75 -0.52
N PRO A 5 3.49 -14.34 -0.98
CA PRO A 5 2.79 -15.08 -2.01
C PRO A 5 3.69 -15.29 -3.23
N ASP A 6 3.44 -16.31 -4.02
CA ASP A 6 4.21 -16.51 -5.24
C ASP A 6 3.87 -15.41 -6.28
N LEU A 7 4.68 -15.30 -7.32
CA LEU A 7 4.54 -14.23 -8.31
C LEU A 7 3.21 -14.27 -9.05
N ARG A 8 2.64 -15.45 -9.26
CA ARG A 8 1.33 -15.59 -9.89
C ARG A 8 0.24 -15.01 -9.00
N GLU A 9 0.31 -15.28 -7.71
CA GLU A 9 -0.65 -14.75 -6.75
C GLU A 9 -0.52 -13.23 -6.63
N ILE A 10 0.71 -12.70 -6.61
CA ILE A 10 0.95 -11.25 -6.60
C ILE A 10 0.36 -10.61 -7.87
N ARG A 11 0.60 -11.21 -9.03
CA ARG A 11 0.02 -10.71 -10.27
C ARG A 11 -1.51 -10.67 -10.18
N ASP A 12 -2.12 -11.75 -9.71
CA ASP A 12 -3.58 -11.85 -9.65
C ASP A 12 -4.17 -10.81 -8.70
N LEU A 13 -3.55 -10.59 -7.54
CA LEU A 13 -4.05 -9.57 -6.61
C LEU A 13 -3.92 -8.17 -7.18
N LEU A 14 -2.85 -7.88 -7.92
CA LEU A 14 -2.68 -6.58 -8.57
C LEU A 14 -3.71 -6.35 -9.67
N GLN A 15 -4.03 -7.39 -10.44
CA GLN A 15 -5.02 -7.28 -11.52
C GLN A 15 -6.44 -7.06 -11.00
N ARG A 16 -6.80 -7.68 -9.87
CA ARG A 16 -8.16 -7.57 -9.33
C ARG A 16 -8.36 -6.36 -8.43
N SER A 17 -7.29 -5.67 -8.02
CA SER A 17 -7.37 -4.52 -7.13
C SER A 17 -7.57 -3.23 -7.91
N GLY A 18 -8.32 -2.28 -7.35
CA GLY A 18 -8.58 -1.00 -7.97
C GLY A 18 -8.21 0.20 -7.11
N THR A 19 -8.09 0.01 -5.79
CA THR A 19 -7.84 1.11 -4.85
C THR A 19 -6.63 0.81 -4.00
N VAL A 20 -5.81 1.85 -3.78
CA VAL A 20 -4.59 1.74 -2.96
C VAL A 20 -4.53 2.91 -2.00
N ALA A 21 -4.48 2.63 -0.70
CA ALA A 21 -4.15 3.63 0.31
C ALA A 21 -2.63 3.68 0.44
N VAL A 22 -2.04 4.83 0.18
CA VAL A 22 -0.59 5.02 0.22
C VAL A 22 -0.22 5.68 1.54
N VAL A 23 0.23 4.87 2.49
CA VAL A 23 0.54 5.32 3.84
C VAL A 23 1.96 5.88 3.89
N GLY A 24 2.10 7.13 4.33
CA GLY A 24 3.38 7.81 4.34
C GLY A 24 3.69 8.54 3.03
N LEU A 25 2.69 8.71 2.17
CA LEU A 25 2.86 9.44 0.92
C LEU A 25 3.35 10.86 1.17
N SER A 26 4.43 11.24 0.48
CA SER A 26 5.00 12.57 0.55
C SER A 26 4.39 13.50 -0.50
N ASP A 27 4.23 14.77 -0.17
CA ASP A 27 3.81 15.80 -1.12
C ASP A 27 4.95 16.29 -2.02
N ARG A 28 6.19 15.82 -1.79
CA ARG A 28 7.35 16.22 -2.58
C ARG A 28 7.56 15.27 -3.76
N PRO A 29 7.51 15.78 -5.00
CA PRO A 29 7.67 14.93 -6.20
C PRO A 29 8.99 14.16 -6.26
N SER A 30 10.03 14.64 -5.58
CA SER A 30 11.34 13.98 -5.55
C SER A 30 11.38 12.75 -4.65
N ARG A 31 10.37 12.55 -3.81
CA ARG A 31 10.32 11.41 -2.90
C ARG A 31 9.81 10.15 -3.59
N THR A 32 10.38 9.02 -3.19
CA THR A 32 10.02 7.71 -3.77
C THR A 32 8.52 7.42 -3.66
N SER A 33 7.91 7.70 -2.49
CA SER A 33 6.49 7.45 -2.31
C SER A 33 5.62 8.22 -3.29
N HIS A 34 5.99 9.48 -3.58
CA HIS A 34 5.27 10.31 -4.52
C HIS A 34 5.39 9.76 -5.95
N ALA A 35 6.60 9.40 -6.36
CA ALA A 35 6.84 8.83 -7.68
C ALA A 35 6.07 7.52 -7.88
N ILE A 36 6.08 6.65 -6.88
CA ILE A 36 5.37 5.36 -6.97
C ILE A 36 3.85 5.57 -6.98
N ALA A 37 3.33 6.47 -6.14
CA ALA A 37 1.89 6.77 -6.16
C ALA A 37 1.44 7.32 -7.51
N GLY A 38 2.24 8.19 -8.12
CA GLY A 38 1.95 8.70 -9.47
C GLY A 38 1.94 7.59 -10.51
N ALA A 39 2.88 6.63 -10.40
CA ALA A 39 2.89 5.47 -11.28
C ALA A 39 1.64 4.62 -11.11
N LEU A 40 1.20 4.40 -9.86
CA LEU A 40 -0.02 3.64 -9.60
C LEU A 40 -1.23 4.30 -10.26
N GLN A 41 -1.32 5.63 -10.20
CA GLN A 41 -2.38 6.35 -10.92
C GLN A 41 -2.31 6.09 -12.42
N SER A 42 -1.11 6.11 -12.99
CA SER A 42 -0.93 5.86 -14.42
C SER A 42 -1.33 4.44 -14.83
N PHE A 43 -1.25 3.49 -13.90
CA PHE A 43 -1.70 2.11 -14.12
C PHE A 43 -3.22 1.97 -13.99
N GLY A 44 -3.91 3.00 -13.52
CA GLY A 44 -5.37 2.98 -13.39
C GLY A 44 -5.89 2.83 -11.97
N PHE A 45 -5.01 2.80 -10.96
CA PHE A 45 -5.46 2.73 -9.57
C PHE A 45 -5.99 4.07 -9.07
N LYS A 46 -7.03 4.02 -8.25
CA LYS A 46 -7.43 5.14 -7.41
C LYS A 46 -6.55 5.11 -6.17
N ILE A 47 -5.80 6.18 -5.93
CA ILE A 47 -4.96 6.26 -4.73
C ILE A 47 -5.59 7.14 -3.67
N PHE A 48 -5.33 6.81 -2.41
CA PHE A 48 -5.74 7.62 -1.25
C PHE A 48 -4.49 7.97 -0.46
N PRO A 49 -4.07 9.26 -0.47
CA PRO A 49 -2.93 9.69 0.36
C PRO A 49 -3.27 9.55 1.84
N VAL A 50 -2.45 8.83 2.60
CA VAL A 50 -2.65 8.66 4.04
C VAL A 50 -1.40 9.14 4.77
N ASN A 51 -1.46 10.33 5.35
CA ASN A 51 -0.36 10.90 6.10
C ASN A 51 -0.90 12.11 6.88
N PRO A 52 -0.83 12.09 8.22
CA PRO A 52 -1.35 13.21 9.02
C PRO A 52 -0.60 14.52 8.82
N ASN A 53 0.59 14.49 8.23
CA ASN A 53 1.39 15.69 7.98
C ASN A 53 1.04 16.41 6.68
N LEU A 54 0.18 15.83 5.85
CA LEU A 54 -0.23 16.47 4.60
C LEU A 54 -1.22 17.60 4.88
N ARG A 55 -1.03 18.73 4.18
CA ARG A 55 -1.84 19.93 4.38
C ARG A 55 -2.84 20.20 3.26
N GLY A 56 -2.75 19.44 2.18
CA GLY A 56 -3.62 19.61 1.03
C GLY A 56 -3.50 18.45 0.07
N PRO A 57 -4.20 18.52 -1.05
CA PRO A 57 -4.21 17.43 -2.03
C PRO A 57 -2.82 17.05 -2.54
N VAL A 58 -2.61 15.77 -2.78
CA VAL A 58 -1.40 15.23 -3.38
C VAL A 58 -1.83 14.41 -4.59
N LEU A 59 -1.22 14.68 -5.74
CA LEU A 59 -1.58 14.01 -7.00
C LEU A 59 -3.08 14.14 -7.31
N GLY A 60 -3.68 15.27 -6.93
CA GLY A 60 -5.09 15.54 -7.17
C GLY A 60 -6.06 14.86 -6.22
N GLU A 61 -5.55 14.20 -5.16
CA GLU A 61 -6.39 13.47 -4.21
C GLU A 61 -6.30 14.08 -2.82
N GLU A 62 -7.44 14.17 -2.14
CA GLU A 62 -7.51 14.68 -0.78
C GLU A 62 -6.79 13.73 0.19
N PRO A 63 -6.04 14.27 1.17
CA PRO A 63 -5.34 13.42 2.14
C PRO A 63 -6.27 12.97 3.28
N TYR A 64 -5.89 11.86 3.89
CA TYR A 64 -6.56 11.31 5.07
C TYR A 64 -5.53 11.11 6.19
N GLU A 65 -5.94 11.34 7.42
CA GLU A 65 -5.06 11.14 8.58
C GLU A 65 -4.76 9.67 8.83
N SER A 66 -5.73 8.80 8.57
CA SER A 66 -5.58 7.35 8.73
C SER A 66 -6.42 6.62 7.69
N ILE A 67 -6.15 5.34 7.52
CA ILE A 67 -6.89 4.47 6.60
C ILE A 67 -8.37 4.44 6.98
N GLN A 68 -8.68 4.47 8.27
CA GLN A 68 -10.06 4.38 8.75
C GLN A 68 -10.91 5.59 8.40
N HIS A 69 -10.30 6.72 8.04
CA HIS A 69 -11.03 7.90 7.60
C HIS A 69 -11.45 7.85 6.14
N ILE A 70 -10.94 6.88 5.37
CA ILE A 70 -11.29 6.73 3.95
C ILE A 70 -12.72 6.21 3.86
N PRO A 71 -13.62 6.91 3.13
CA PRO A 71 -15.05 6.55 3.14
C PRO A 71 -15.40 5.33 2.28
N THR A 72 -14.48 4.84 1.48
CA THR A 72 -14.71 3.69 0.59
C THR A 72 -13.78 2.54 0.94
N PRO A 73 -14.13 1.29 0.59
CA PRO A 73 -13.24 0.15 0.81
C PRO A 73 -11.91 0.32 0.07
N VAL A 74 -10.84 -0.16 0.68
CA VAL A 74 -9.50 -0.12 0.11
C VAL A 74 -9.04 -1.54 -0.15
N ASP A 75 -8.54 -1.80 -1.36
CA ASP A 75 -8.02 -3.11 -1.71
C ASP A 75 -6.62 -3.34 -1.14
N ILE A 76 -5.71 -2.39 -1.40
CA ILE A 76 -4.31 -2.51 -0.99
C ILE A 76 -3.94 -1.34 -0.10
N VAL A 77 -3.27 -1.65 1.01
CA VAL A 77 -2.60 -0.64 1.86
C VAL A 77 -1.11 -0.75 1.57
N ASP A 78 -0.55 0.25 0.88
CA ASP A 78 0.84 0.29 0.46
C ASP A 78 1.62 1.18 1.44
N VAL A 79 2.63 0.60 2.11
CA VAL A 79 3.25 1.23 3.29
C VAL A 79 4.64 1.75 2.99
N PHE A 80 4.79 3.08 3.14
CA PHE A 80 6.06 3.81 3.09
C PHE A 80 6.37 4.34 4.51
N ARG A 81 6.64 3.44 5.42
CA ARG A 81 6.98 3.76 6.82
C ARG A 81 8.21 2.97 7.21
N ARG A 82 8.90 3.43 8.26
CA ARG A 82 10.00 2.66 8.85
C ARG A 82 9.47 1.32 9.35
N SER A 83 10.29 0.29 9.24
CA SER A 83 9.91 -1.07 9.64
C SER A 83 9.30 -1.14 11.05
N GLY A 84 9.88 -0.41 12.00
CA GLY A 84 9.38 -0.39 13.39
C GLY A 84 8.07 0.35 13.59
N LYS A 85 7.53 1.01 12.56
CA LYS A 85 6.28 1.79 12.64
C LYS A 85 5.13 1.12 11.89
N VAL A 86 5.27 -0.12 11.47
CA VAL A 86 4.28 -0.79 10.62
C VAL A 86 3.11 -1.34 11.42
N MET A 87 3.31 -1.80 12.66
CA MET A 87 2.23 -2.45 13.41
C MET A 87 0.95 -1.60 13.51
N PRO A 88 1.01 -0.30 13.85
CA PRO A 88 -0.22 0.50 13.89
C PRO A 88 -0.92 0.58 12.54
N VAL A 89 -0.15 0.57 11.43
CA VAL A 89 -0.71 0.59 10.08
C VAL A 89 -1.40 -0.74 9.79
N ALA A 90 -0.81 -1.86 10.20
CA ALA A 90 -1.43 -3.18 10.04
C ALA A 90 -2.75 -3.27 10.81
N GLU A 91 -2.77 -2.74 12.03
CA GLU A 91 -4.00 -2.69 12.84
C GLU A 91 -5.08 -1.85 12.16
N ASP A 92 -4.72 -0.69 11.63
CA ASP A 92 -5.65 0.17 10.90
C ASP A 92 -6.18 -0.51 9.63
N ALA A 93 -5.30 -1.19 8.89
CA ALA A 93 -5.69 -1.90 7.67
C ALA A 93 -6.71 -3.00 7.97
N VAL A 94 -6.48 -3.77 9.04
CA VAL A 94 -7.41 -4.81 9.49
C VAL A 94 -8.76 -4.18 9.88
N ALA A 95 -8.73 -3.12 10.69
CA ALA A 95 -9.94 -2.46 11.15
C ALA A 95 -10.74 -1.85 10.00
N ALA A 96 -10.07 -1.38 8.97
CA ALA A 96 -10.71 -0.80 7.79
C ALA A 96 -11.20 -1.85 6.78
N GLY A 97 -10.89 -3.12 6.98
CA GLY A 97 -11.32 -4.18 6.08
C GLY A 97 -10.54 -4.25 4.78
N ALA A 98 -9.29 -3.78 4.76
CA ALA A 98 -8.43 -3.90 3.59
C ALA A 98 -8.17 -5.36 3.25
N LYS A 99 -7.84 -5.64 2.00
CA LYS A 99 -7.60 -7.01 1.53
C LYS A 99 -6.12 -7.37 1.54
N VAL A 100 -5.25 -6.40 1.26
CA VAL A 100 -3.82 -6.61 1.11
C VAL A 100 -3.05 -5.56 1.91
N LEU A 101 -2.05 -6.01 2.65
CA LEU A 101 -1.06 -5.15 3.27
C LEU A 101 0.23 -5.31 2.48
N TRP A 102 0.70 -4.22 1.86
CA TRP A 102 1.89 -4.22 1.03
C TRP A 102 2.98 -3.38 1.68
N LEU A 103 4.08 -4.02 2.07
CA LEU A 103 5.24 -3.35 2.65
C LEU A 103 6.29 -3.16 1.56
N GLN A 104 6.57 -1.90 1.25
CA GLN A 104 7.50 -1.53 0.18
C GLN A 104 8.92 -2.05 0.42
N SER A 105 9.76 -2.00 -0.63
CA SER A 105 11.15 -2.43 -0.55
C SER A 105 11.85 -1.81 0.65
N GLY A 106 12.51 -2.63 1.46
CA GLY A 106 13.21 -2.20 2.66
C GLY A 106 12.32 -2.11 3.90
N VAL A 107 11.01 -2.27 3.77
CA VAL A 107 10.08 -2.25 4.91
C VAL A 107 9.80 -3.68 5.33
N ILE A 108 10.30 -4.07 6.49
CA ILE A 108 10.23 -5.45 6.98
C ILE A 108 9.74 -5.45 8.43
N ASN A 109 8.63 -6.12 8.68
CA ASN A 109 8.11 -6.30 10.03
C ASN A 109 7.32 -7.60 10.07
N GLU A 110 7.97 -8.65 10.56
CA GLU A 110 7.38 -10.00 10.61
C GLU A 110 6.18 -10.06 11.55
N GLU A 111 6.24 -9.34 12.67
CA GLU A 111 5.15 -9.31 13.65
C GLU A 111 3.89 -8.68 13.06
N ALA A 112 4.03 -7.54 12.38
CA ALA A 112 2.91 -6.86 11.74
C ALA A 112 2.34 -7.71 10.61
N ALA A 113 3.20 -8.38 9.83
CA ALA A 113 2.77 -9.28 8.77
C ALA A 113 1.96 -10.45 9.32
N ALA A 114 2.44 -11.07 10.41
CA ALA A 114 1.73 -12.17 11.04
C ALA A 114 0.36 -11.72 11.57
N TYR A 115 0.31 -10.55 12.20
CA TYR A 115 -0.94 -9.97 12.69
C TYR A 115 -1.96 -9.80 11.56
N ALA A 116 -1.53 -9.20 10.46
CA ALA A 116 -2.42 -8.96 9.32
C ALA A 116 -2.91 -10.27 8.71
N GLU A 117 -2.01 -11.26 8.55
CA GLU A 117 -2.38 -12.57 8.01
C GLU A 117 -3.35 -13.31 8.90
N GLU A 118 -3.18 -13.24 10.22
CA GLU A 118 -4.11 -13.85 11.18
C GLU A 118 -5.50 -13.26 11.08
N HIS A 119 -5.62 -12.01 10.62
CA HIS A 119 -6.89 -11.31 10.45
C HIS A 119 -7.39 -11.34 9.00
N GLY A 120 -6.84 -12.21 8.17
CA GLY A 120 -7.36 -12.49 6.85
C GLY A 120 -6.79 -11.66 5.70
N LEU A 121 -5.80 -10.81 5.95
CA LEU A 121 -5.17 -10.06 4.88
C LEU A 121 -4.09 -10.89 4.19
N THR A 122 -3.92 -10.67 2.89
CA THR A 122 -2.73 -11.12 2.17
C THR A 122 -1.63 -10.09 2.42
N VAL A 123 -0.42 -10.55 2.73
CA VAL A 123 0.70 -9.65 2.99
C VAL A 123 1.81 -9.88 1.97
N VAL A 124 2.22 -8.80 1.31
CA VAL A 124 3.43 -8.75 0.47
C VAL A 124 4.42 -7.86 1.19
N MET A 125 5.65 -8.33 1.39
CA MET A 125 6.64 -7.60 2.19
C MET A 125 7.96 -7.46 1.45
N ASP A 126 8.56 -6.27 1.58
CA ASP A 126 9.88 -5.99 1.00
C ASP A 126 9.88 -6.10 -0.53
N ARG A 127 8.86 -5.54 -1.17
CA ARG A 127 8.76 -5.50 -2.63
C ARG A 127 8.22 -4.14 -3.09
N CYS A 128 8.64 -3.69 -4.27
CA CYS A 128 8.13 -2.45 -4.84
C CYS A 128 6.89 -2.73 -5.70
N ILE A 129 5.76 -2.17 -5.30
CA ILE A 129 4.48 -2.39 -6.00
C ILE A 129 4.53 -1.89 -7.46
N LYS A 130 5.24 -0.78 -7.72
CA LYS A 130 5.39 -0.26 -9.08
C LYS A 130 6.13 -1.25 -9.97
N VAL A 131 7.25 -1.80 -9.47
CA VAL A 131 8.06 -2.76 -10.22
C VAL A 131 7.28 -4.04 -10.45
N ASP A 132 6.61 -4.54 -9.45
CA ASP A 132 5.82 -5.76 -9.57
C ASP A 132 4.67 -5.60 -10.55
N TYR A 133 3.96 -4.46 -10.51
CA TYR A 133 2.91 -4.22 -11.49
C TYR A 133 3.48 -4.19 -12.92
N ALA A 134 4.55 -3.44 -13.13
CA ALA A 134 5.15 -3.29 -14.46
C ALA A 134 5.67 -4.63 -15.01
N THR A 135 6.26 -5.47 -14.16
CA THR A 135 6.84 -6.75 -14.60
C THR A 135 5.83 -7.88 -14.68
N LEU A 136 4.87 -7.94 -13.77
CA LEU A 136 3.94 -9.08 -13.68
C LEU A 136 2.64 -8.85 -14.43
N VAL A 137 2.11 -7.62 -14.41
CA VAL A 137 0.87 -7.28 -15.11
C VAL A 137 1.18 -6.65 -16.45
N GLY A 138 2.14 -5.76 -16.49
CA GLY A 138 2.54 -5.06 -17.69
C GLY A 138 1.82 -3.73 -17.85
N VAL A 139 2.42 -2.86 -18.67
CA VAL A 139 1.88 -1.54 -19.01
C VAL A 139 1.61 -1.54 -20.51
N SER A 140 0.37 -1.30 -20.88
CA SER A 140 -0.01 -1.21 -22.31
C SER A 140 0.11 0.20 -22.83
#